data_87655433ebbd944073f4b58b2fad1429
#
_entry.id   87655433ebbd944073f4b58b2fad1429
#
_cell.length_a   1.000
_cell.length_b   1.000
_cell.length_c   1.000
_cell.angle_alpha   90.00
_cell.angle_beta   90.00
_cell.angle_gamma   90.00
#
_symmetry.space_group_name_H-M   'P 1'
#
loop_
_entity.id
_entity.type
_entity.pdbx_description
1 polymer ?
#
loop_
_entity_poly.entity_id
_entity_poly.type
_entity_poly.pdbx_seq_one_letter_code
_entity_poly.pdbx_strand_id
1 'polypeptide(L)'
;PMVDMRVDQPRRNLDDAGVNLRHQAQTGRRVLTYADLRTVGGSEDLRPPSRTITLRLTGNMQRYVWGFDGLSYADAQPILLKVGERVRFILINDTMMTHPMHLHGMWSELRNAEGDFQVRKHTIMVQPAQQISFDVTGIVGRWACHCHMLDHMESGMFREVRVV
;
A
#
# COMPACT_ATOMS: atom_id res chain seq x y z
N PRO A 1 23.70 -3.19 -1.71
CA PRO A 1 22.38 -3.18 -2.34
C PRO A 1 21.35 -2.52 -1.42
N MET A 2 20.34 -1.89 -2.02
CA MET A 2 19.22 -1.24 -1.31
C MET A 2 18.11 -2.22 -0.94
N VAL A 3 18.23 -3.48 -1.30
CA VAL A 3 17.22 -4.51 -1.14
C VAL A 3 17.84 -5.75 -0.52
N ASP A 4 17.33 -6.19 0.62
CA ASP A 4 17.77 -7.41 1.31
C ASP A 4 17.02 -8.66 0.84
N MET A 5 15.76 -8.49 0.46
CA MET A 5 14.84 -9.59 0.20
C MET A 5 13.90 -9.27 -0.96
N ARG A 6 13.38 -10.33 -1.57
CA ARG A 6 12.33 -10.26 -2.57
C ARG A 6 11.34 -11.38 -2.38
N VAL A 7 10.07 -11.07 -2.53
CA VAL A 7 8.98 -12.04 -2.45
C VAL A 7 8.55 -12.45 -3.85
N ASP A 8 8.66 -13.75 -4.16
CA ASP A 8 8.28 -14.29 -5.47
C ASP A 8 6.78 -14.57 -5.57
N GLN A 9 6.16 -15.01 -4.48
CA GLN A 9 4.74 -15.36 -4.42
C GLN A 9 4.03 -14.61 -3.28
N PRO A 10 3.67 -13.33 -3.48
CA PRO A 10 3.01 -12.55 -2.44
C PRO A 10 1.57 -13.03 -2.21
N ARG A 11 1.14 -13.04 -0.94
CA ARG A 11 -0.24 -13.34 -0.56
C ARG A 11 -1.14 -12.15 -0.90
N ARG A 12 -2.35 -12.44 -1.40
CA ARG A 12 -3.34 -11.41 -1.81
C ARG A 12 -4.55 -11.32 -0.90
N ASN A 13 -4.56 -12.06 0.18
CA ASN A 13 -5.69 -12.12 1.11
C ASN A 13 -5.82 -10.84 1.95
N LEU A 14 -7.05 -10.48 2.28
CA LEU A 14 -7.38 -9.35 3.15
C LEU A 14 -7.82 -9.78 4.57
N ASP A 15 -7.80 -11.07 4.86
CA ASP A 15 -8.15 -11.67 6.15
C ASP A 15 -6.94 -11.92 7.07
N ASP A 16 -5.78 -11.38 6.72
CA ASP A 16 -4.57 -11.47 7.55
C ASP A 16 -4.66 -10.49 8.73
N ALA A 17 -4.77 -11.03 9.94
CA ALA A 17 -4.82 -10.25 11.18
C ALA A 17 -3.48 -9.57 11.53
N GLY A 18 -2.40 -9.88 10.81
CA GLY A 18 -1.06 -9.41 11.12
C GLY A 18 -0.29 -10.31 12.09
N VAL A 19 1.02 -10.16 12.07
CA VAL A 19 1.96 -11.04 12.78
C VAL A 19 1.65 -11.13 14.28
N ASN A 20 1.32 -10.01 14.90
CA ASN A 20 1.10 -9.93 16.36
C ASN A 20 -0.30 -10.38 16.80
N LEU A 21 -1.26 -10.51 15.89
CA LEU A 21 -2.66 -10.77 16.21
C LEU A 21 -3.14 -12.15 15.74
N ARG A 22 -2.39 -12.86 14.92
CA ARG A 22 -2.77 -14.18 14.38
C ARG A 22 -3.08 -15.20 15.47
N HIS A 23 -2.30 -15.20 16.55
CA HIS A 23 -2.51 -16.13 17.67
C HIS A 23 -3.75 -15.79 18.51
N GLN A 24 -4.21 -14.52 18.54
CA GLN A 24 -5.41 -14.14 19.29
C GLN A 24 -6.67 -14.75 18.68
N ALA A 25 -6.72 -14.91 17.37
CA ALA A 25 -7.81 -15.63 16.71
C ALA A 25 -7.90 -17.11 17.15
N GLN A 26 -6.76 -17.72 17.49
CA GLN A 26 -6.70 -19.10 18.00
C GLN A 26 -7.23 -19.23 19.44
N THR A 27 -7.34 -18.15 20.19
CA THR A 27 -7.90 -18.12 21.56
C THR A 27 -9.40 -17.84 21.59
N GLY A 28 -10.09 -17.90 20.45
CA GLY A 28 -11.52 -17.62 20.30
C GLY A 28 -11.88 -16.12 20.25
N ARG A 29 -10.91 -15.24 20.27
CA ARG A 29 -11.14 -13.79 20.09
C ARG A 29 -11.27 -13.47 18.61
N ARG A 30 -12.31 -12.71 18.23
CA ARG A 30 -12.41 -12.17 16.89
C ARG A 30 -11.40 -11.05 16.71
N VAL A 31 -10.56 -11.18 15.68
CA VAL A 31 -9.64 -10.13 15.23
C VAL A 31 -10.19 -9.55 13.94
N LEU A 32 -10.40 -8.23 13.93
CA LEU A 32 -10.90 -7.51 12.77
C LEU A 32 -9.83 -7.44 11.68
N THR A 33 -10.21 -7.78 10.45
CA THR A 33 -9.36 -7.73 9.27
C THR A 33 -9.97 -6.85 8.18
N TYR A 34 -9.25 -6.56 7.10
CA TYR A 34 -9.81 -5.81 5.98
C TYR A 34 -10.96 -6.55 5.29
N ALA A 35 -10.96 -7.88 5.33
CA ALA A 35 -12.06 -8.69 4.79
C ALA A 35 -13.39 -8.45 5.52
N ASP A 36 -13.34 -8.01 6.78
CA ASP A 36 -14.53 -7.70 7.59
C ASP A 36 -15.10 -6.30 7.32
N LEU A 37 -14.30 -5.39 6.74
CA LEU A 37 -14.67 -3.98 6.60
C LEU A 37 -15.45 -3.73 5.31
N ARG A 38 -16.37 -2.78 5.39
CA ARG A 38 -17.14 -2.25 4.25
C ARG A 38 -17.28 -0.74 4.36
N THR A 39 -17.30 -0.06 3.21
CA THR A 39 -17.60 1.38 3.17
C THR A 39 -19.10 1.57 3.05
N VAL A 40 -19.67 2.41 3.92
CA VAL A 40 -21.06 2.85 3.80
C VAL A 40 -21.22 3.63 2.48
N GLY A 41 -22.21 3.26 1.66
CA GLY A 41 -22.43 3.85 0.34
C GLY A 41 -21.61 3.24 -0.80
N GLY A 42 -20.65 2.33 -0.51
CA GLY A 42 -19.87 1.65 -1.54
C GLY A 42 -18.75 2.48 -2.15
N SER A 43 -18.32 2.13 -3.36
CA SER A 43 -17.29 2.86 -4.12
C SER A 43 -17.86 4.15 -4.70
N GLU A 44 -17.08 5.24 -4.67
CA GLU A 44 -17.47 6.53 -5.26
C GLU A 44 -17.19 6.60 -6.77
N ASP A 45 -16.29 5.75 -7.27
CA ASP A 45 -15.90 5.73 -8.67
C ASP A 45 -15.90 4.28 -9.20
N LEU A 46 -16.91 3.94 -9.95
CA LEU A 46 -17.13 2.59 -10.52
C LEU A 46 -16.35 2.35 -11.81
N ARG A 47 -15.63 3.35 -12.33
CA ARG A 47 -14.84 3.17 -13.55
C ARG A 47 -13.71 2.17 -13.33
N PRO A 48 -13.40 1.33 -14.31
CA PRO A 48 -12.21 0.50 -14.24
C PRO A 48 -10.95 1.39 -14.27
N PRO A 49 -9.84 0.96 -13.65
CA PRO A 49 -8.59 1.69 -13.72
C PRO A 49 -8.04 1.68 -15.16
N SER A 50 -7.53 2.83 -15.61
CA SER A 50 -6.93 2.99 -16.94
C SER A 50 -5.57 2.28 -17.06
N ARG A 51 -4.86 2.17 -15.92
CA ARG A 51 -3.56 1.48 -15.84
C ARG A 51 -3.28 1.04 -14.41
N THR A 52 -2.26 0.21 -14.28
CA THR A 52 -1.74 -0.28 -12.99
C THR A 52 -0.33 0.23 -12.76
N ILE A 53 -0.06 0.65 -11.53
CA ILE A 53 1.27 1.01 -11.02
C ILE A 53 1.63 0.03 -9.91
N THR A 54 2.70 -0.73 -10.10
CA THR A 54 3.20 -1.65 -9.09
C THR A 54 4.40 -1.03 -8.40
N LEU A 55 4.39 -1.03 -7.06
CA LEU A 55 5.47 -0.57 -6.21
C LEU A 55 5.86 -1.68 -5.24
N ARG A 56 7.12 -2.01 -5.19
CA ARG A 56 7.66 -2.93 -4.19
C ARG A 56 8.16 -2.14 -2.99
N LEU A 57 7.68 -2.47 -1.80
CA LEU A 57 8.19 -1.92 -0.55
C LEU A 57 9.47 -2.67 -0.24
N THR A 58 10.58 -1.96 -0.23
CA THR A 58 11.93 -2.53 -0.13
C THR A 58 12.69 -1.92 1.03
N GLY A 59 13.67 -2.65 1.55
CA GLY A 59 14.51 -2.18 2.64
C GLY A 59 15.83 -2.90 2.70
N ASN A 60 16.77 -2.30 3.43
CA ASN A 60 18.02 -2.90 3.84
C ASN A 60 18.23 -2.64 5.33
N MET A 61 18.12 -3.69 6.13
CA MET A 61 18.19 -3.60 7.60
C MET A 61 19.57 -3.20 8.10
N GLN A 62 20.63 -3.63 7.44
CA GLN A 62 21.98 -3.33 7.85
C GLN A 62 22.34 -1.84 7.68
N ARG A 63 21.83 -1.23 6.59
CA ARG A 63 22.02 0.19 6.30
C ARG A 63 20.91 1.07 6.83
N TYR A 64 19.83 0.45 7.29
CA TYR A 64 18.59 1.10 7.71
C TYR A 64 18.05 2.07 6.65
N VAL A 65 17.92 1.59 5.43
CA VAL A 65 17.38 2.35 4.29
C VAL A 65 16.12 1.68 3.79
N TRP A 66 15.09 2.48 3.62
CA TRP A 66 13.76 2.03 3.17
C TRP A 66 13.37 2.77 1.89
N GLY A 67 12.54 2.16 1.07
CA GLY A 67 12.14 2.80 -0.16
C GLY A 67 11.14 2.00 -0.99
N PHE A 68 10.95 2.45 -2.22
CA PHE A 68 10.14 1.77 -3.22
C PHE A 68 11.03 1.33 -4.38
N ASP A 69 10.88 0.08 -4.82
CA ASP A 69 11.61 -0.48 -5.97
C ASP A 69 13.14 -0.39 -5.83
N GLY A 70 13.64 -0.45 -4.58
CA GLY A 70 15.07 -0.32 -4.28
C GLY A 70 15.62 1.11 -4.31
N LEU A 71 14.75 2.12 -4.43
CA LEU A 71 15.14 3.53 -4.45
C LEU A 71 14.63 4.26 -3.20
N SER A 72 15.48 5.07 -2.60
CA SER A 72 15.08 6.04 -1.60
C SER A 72 14.37 7.24 -2.25
N TYR A 73 13.73 8.08 -1.43
CA TYR A 73 13.09 9.31 -1.94
C TYR A 73 14.06 10.20 -2.73
N ALA A 74 15.31 10.32 -2.27
CA ALA A 74 16.30 11.18 -2.91
C ALA A 74 16.64 10.77 -4.34
N ASP A 75 16.54 9.46 -4.64
CA ASP A 75 16.91 8.89 -5.95
C ASP A 75 15.69 8.65 -6.86
N ALA A 76 14.50 8.85 -6.33
CA ALA A 76 13.27 8.46 -6.98
C ALA A 76 12.60 9.59 -7.77
N GLN A 77 12.02 9.25 -8.92
CA GLN A 77 11.18 10.17 -9.66
C GLN A 77 9.74 10.17 -9.13
N PRO A 78 9.01 11.31 -9.24
CA PRO A 78 7.60 11.37 -8.92
C PRO A 78 6.77 10.39 -9.77
N ILE A 79 5.72 9.84 -9.16
CA ILE A 79 4.69 9.10 -9.88
C ILE A 79 3.73 10.11 -10.51
N LEU A 80 3.58 10.06 -11.84
CA LEU A 80 2.74 11.00 -12.57
C LEU A 80 1.36 10.41 -12.83
N LEU A 81 0.32 11.15 -12.46
CA LEU A 81 -1.08 10.87 -12.78
C LEU A 81 -1.69 12.06 -13.52
N LYS A 82 -2.78 11.79 -14.26
CA LYS A 82 -3.62 12.85 -14.83
C LYS A 82 -4.79 13.16 -13.90
N VAL A 83 -5.26 14.42 -13.94
CA VAL A 83 -6.48 14.81 -13.22
C VAL A 83 -7.65 13.94 -13.67
N GLY A 84 -8.38 13.38 -12.70
CA GLY A 84 -9.52 12.48 -12.97
C GLY A 84 -9.14 11.10 -13.47
N GLU A 85 -7.87 10.78 -13.66
CA GLU A 85 -7.42 9.44 -14.03
C GLU A 85 -7.71 8.44 -12.92
N ARG A 86 -8.32 7.31 -13.27
CA ARG A 86 -8.52 6.18 -12.37
C ARG A 86 -7.36 5.21 -12.51
N VAL A 87 -6.59 5.01 -11.44
CA VAL A 87 -5.36 4.20 -11.45
C VAL A 87 -5.41 3.15 -10.36
N ARG A 88 -4.94 1.93 -10.66
CA ARG A 88 -4.71 0.88 -9.66
C ARG A 88 -3.28 0.91 -9.18
N PHE A 89 -3.09 1.04 -7.88
CA PHE A 89 -1.82 0.75 -7.23
C PHE A 89 -1.78 -0.69 -6.74
N ILE A 90 -0.64 -1.33 -6.92
CA ILE A 90 -0.31 -2.63 -6.33
C ILE A 90 0.93 -2.42 -5.47
N LEU A 91 0.80 -2.67 -4.18
CA LEU A 91 1.91 -2.66 -3.23
C LEU A 91 2.31 -4.10 -2.92
N ILE A 92 3.59 -4.43 -3.08
CA ILE A 92 4.16 -5.73 -2.72
C ILE A 92 5.20 -5.50 -1.64
N ASN A 93 5.00 -6.08 -0.46
CA ASN A 93 5.94 -5.91 0.64
C ASN A 93 7.01 -7.01 0.60
N ASP A 94 8.20 -6.63 0.15
CA ASP A 94 9.38 -7.51 0.10
C ASP A 94 10.10 -7.61 1.45
N THR A 95 9.71 -6.82 2.44
CA THR A 95 10.41 -6.73 3.72
C THR A 95 9.79 -7.62 4.80
N MET A 96 10.50 -7.79 5.91
CA MET A 96 9.98 -8.49 7.09
C MET A 96 9.17 -7.58 8.03
N MET A 97 9.05 -6.30 7.71
CA MET A 97 8.32 -5.32 8.50
C MET A 97 6.94 -5.06 7.89
N THR A 98 5.95 -4.81 8.72
CA THR A 98 4.65 -4.29 8.27
C THR A 98 4.79 -2.80 7.97
N HIS A 99 4.27 -2.36 6.83
CA HIS A 99 4.29 -0.95 6.43
C HIS A 99 2.87 -0.40 6.33
N PRO A 100 2.47 0.55 7.21
CA PRO A 100 1.26 1.33 7.04
C PRO A 100 1.50 2.39 5.95
N MET A 101 0.95 2.15 4.75
CA MET A 101 1.12 3.02 3.59
C MET A 101 0.01 4.05 3.51
N HIS A 102 0.38 5.31 3.37
CA HIS A 102 -0.53 6.45 3.30
C HIS A 102 -0.28 7.25 2.02
N LEU A 103 -1.36 7.51 1.29
CA LEU A 103 -1.38 8.42 0.14
C LEU A 103 -2.25 9.63 0.50
N HIS A 104 -1.64 10.80 0.48
CA HIS A 104 -2.34 12.06 0.71
C HIS A 104 -3.28 12.43 -0.44
N GLY A 105 -4.27 13.24 -0.16
CA GLY A 105 -5.15 13.91 -1.12
C GLY A 105 -6.17 13.03 -1.81
N MET A 106 -6.01 11.72 -1.80
CA MET A 106 -6.89 10.76 -2.45
C MET A 106 -7.24 9.61 -1.52
N TRP A 107 -8.49 9.15 -1.57
CA TRP A 107 -8.88 7.94 -0.87
C TRP A 107 -8.44 6.71 -1.65
N SER A 108 -7.93 5.72 -0.93
CA SER A 108 -7.55 4.43 -1.48
C SER A 108 -8.72 3.44 -1.35
N GLU A 109 -9.25 3.00 -2.47
CA GLU A 109 -10.30 1.99 -2.54
C GLU A 109 -9.67 0.59 -2.67
N LEU A 110 -9.55 -0.09 -1.52
CA LEU A 110 -8.99 -1.44 -1.44
C LEU A 110 -9.76 -2.41 -2.33
N ARG A 111 -9.01 -3.32 -2.98
CA ARG A 111 -9.56 -4.41 -3.78
C ARG A 111 -9.25 -5.75 -3.11
N ASN A 112 -10.22 -6.66 -3.13
CA ASN A 112 -10.02 -8.04 -2.70
C ASN A 112 -9.18 -8.84 -3.72
N ALA A 113 -8.95 -10.13 -3.46
CA ALA A 113 -8.13 -10.98 -4.33
C ALA A 113 -8.72 -11.12 -5.74
N GLU A 114 -10.04 -11.04 -5.88
CA GLU A 114 -10.79 -11.11 -7.14
C GLU A 114 -10.78 -9.78 -7.90
N GLY A 115 -10.35 -8.68 -7.25
CA GLY A 115 -10.29 -7.34 -7.83
C GLY A 115 -11.51 -6.48 -7.56
N ASP A 116 -12.46 -6.97 -6.75
CA ASP A 116 -13.65 -6.23 -6.38
C ASP A 116 -13.38 -5.21 -5.28
N PHE A 117 -14.22 -4.16 -5.21
CA PHE A 117 -14.13 -3.15 -4.17
C PHE A 117 -14.43 -3.76 -2.79
N GLN A 118 -13.53 -3.52 -1.84
CA GLN A 118 -13.66 -4.00 -0.48
C GLN A 118 -14.02 -2.88 0.50
N VAL A 119 -13.15 -1.90 0.62
CA VAL A 119 -13.30 -0.81 1.59
C VAL A 119 -12.42 0.38 1.21
N ARG A 120 -12.86 1.58 1.56
CA ARG A 120 -12.09 2.82 1.40
C ARG A 120 -11.25 3.11 2.64
N LYS A 121 -9.96 3.36 2.44
CA LYS A 121 -8.97 3.65 3.49
C LYS A 121 -8.04 4.77 3.07
N HIS A 122 -7.54 5.54 4.02
CA HIS A 122 -6.44 6.49 3.76
C HIS A 122 -5.07 5.93 4.16
N THR A 123 -5.00 4.98 5.08
CA THR A 123 -3.78 4.29 5.47
C THR A 123 -4.02 2.78 5.41
N ILE A 124 -3.14 2.06 4.73
CA ILE A 124 -3.28 0.65 4.42
C ILE A 124 -2.08 -0.09 4.98
N MET A 125 -2.32 -1.03 5.89
CA MET A 125 -1.29 -1.93 6.41
C MET A 125 -0.95 -2.97 5.35
N VAL A 126 0.34 -3.05 4.99
CA VAL A 126 0.85 -4.07 4.08
C VAL A 126 1.76 -5.00 4.89
N GLN A 127 1.31 -6.22 5.12
CA GLN A 127 2.02 -7.22 5.92
C GLN A 127 3.24 -7.77 5.15
N PRO A 128 4.24 -8.35 5.85
CA PRO A 128 5.34 -9.04 5.18
C PRO A 128 4.83 -10.09 4.18
N ALA A 129 5.43 -10.13 3.00
CA ALA A 129 5.08 -11.02 1.90
C ALA A 129 3.62 -10.87 1.41
N GLN A 130 3.00 -9.74 1.63
CA GLN A 130 1.64 -9.43 1.16
C GLN A 130 1.68 -8.54 -0.08
N GLN A 131 0.73 -8.78 -0.98
CA GLN A 131 0.35 -7.88 -2.05
C GLN A 131 -1.03 -7.30 -1.75
N ILE A 132 -1.13 -5.99 -1.74
CA ILE A 132 -2.39 -5.27 -1.63
C ILE A 132 -2.59 -4.40 -2.87
N SER A 133 -3.81 -4.35 -3.38
CA SER A 133 -4.19 -3.46 -4.47
C SER A 133 -5.30 -2.51 -4.05
N PHE A 134 -5.24 -1.28 -4.54
CA PHE A 134 -6.26 -0.27 -4.35
C PHE A 134 -6.34 0.66 -5.55
N ASP A 135 -7.51 1.22 -5.78
CA ASP A 135 -7.73 2.18 -6.85
C ASP A 135 -7.86 3.59 -6.26
N VAL A 136 -7.35 4.57 -7.00
CA VAL A 136 -7.48 6.00 -6.69
C VAL A 136 -7.95 6.76 -7.92
N THR A 137 -8.61 7.90 -7.70
CA THR A 137 -8.94 8.86 -8.76
C THR A 137 -8.12 10.12 -8.56
N GLY A 138 -7.34 10.51 -9.56
CA GLY A 138 -6.37 11.58 -9.48
C GLY A 138 -7.00 12.95 -9.19
N ILE A 139 -6.63 13.55 -8.06
CA ILE A 139 -6.98 14.92 -7.68
C ILE A 139 -5.75 15.80 -7.91
N VAL A 140 -5.91 16.92 -8.61
CA VAL A 140 -4.80 17.84 -8.94
C VAL A 140 -3.97 18.21 -7.72
N GLY A 141 -2.65 18.15 -7.84
CA GLY A 141 -1.72 18.52 -6.75
C GLY A 141 -0.45 17.68 -6.71
N ARG A 142 0.33 17.96 -5.67
CA ARG A 142 1.55 17.20 -5.33
C ARG A 142 1.30 16.52 -3.98
N TRP A 143 1.24 15.20 -3.99
CA TRP A 143 0.79 14.41 -2.86
C TRP A 143 1.90 13.51 -2.33
N ALA A 144 2.03 13.46 -1.01
CA ALA A 144 2.93 12.51 -0.36
C ALA A 144 2.33 11.10 -0.39
N CYS A 145 3.15 10.12 -0.77
CA CYS A 145 2.87 8.70 -0.61
C CYS A 145 4.01 8.09 0.21
N HIS A 146 3.72 7.63 1.42
CA HIS A 146 4.79 7.25 2.35
C HIS A 146 4.35 6.18 3.33
N CYS A 147 5.33 5.53 3.96
CA CYS A 147 5.12 4.72 5.14
C CYS A 147 4.78 5.63 6.32
N HIS A 148 3.74 5.29 7.08
CA HIS A 148 3.32 6.08 8.25
C HIS A 148 4.10 5.71 9.54
N MET A 149 5.04 4.79 9.47
CA MET A 149 6.13 4.67 10.44
C MET A 149 7.17 5.74 10.06
N LEU A 150 7.30 6.75 10.92
CA LEU A 150 8.06 7.96 10.59
C LEU A 150 9.54 7.69 10.36
N ASP A 151 10.13 6.77 11.09
CA ASP A 151 11.50 6.33 10.91
C ASP A 151 11.74 5.68 9.54
N HIS A 152 10.79 4.89 9.03
CA HIS A 152 10.86 4.34 7.68
C HIS A 152 10.68 5.43 6.61
N MET A 153 9.77 6.37 6.84
CA MET A 153 9.55 7.51 5.95
C MET A 153 10.81 8.36 5.82
N GLU A 154 11.40 8.76 6.97
CA GLU A 154 12.61 9.59 7.01
C GLU A 154 13.83 8.87 6.43
N SER A 155 13.88 7.54 6.57
CA SER A 155 14.95 6.70 5.99
C SER A 155 14.74 6.39 4.50
N GLY A 156 13.74 7.01 3.83
CA GLY A 156 13.59 6.99 2.39
C GLY A 156 12.29 6.39 1.84
N MET A 157 11.39 5.80 2.66
CA MET A 157 10.12 5.23 2.19
C MET A 157 9.07 6.32 1.98
N PHE A 158 9.36 7.17 1.03
CA PHE A 158 8.56 8.30 0.58
C PHE A 158 8.58 8.40 -0.95
N ARG A 159 7.47 8.78 -1.55
CA ARG A 159 7.34 9.05 -2.98
C ARG A 159 6.40 10.24 -3.20
N GLU A 160 6.74 11.13 -4.11
CA GLU A 160 5.79 12.13 -4.58
C GLU A 160 4.84 11.50 -5.61
N VAL A 161 3.54 11.74 -5.46
CA VAL A 161 2.53 11.51 -6.51
C VAL A 161 2.09 12.87 -7.03
N ARG A 162 2.40 13.15 -8.29
CA ARG A 162 2.08 14.41 -8.94
C ARG A 162 0.93 14.20 -9.90
N VAL A 163 -0.15 14.93 -9.68
CA VAL A 163 -1.36 14.88 -10.51
C VAL A 163 -1.50 16.19 -11.28
N VAL A 164 -1.40 16.11 -12.61
CA VAL A 164 -1.42 17.25 -13.53
C VAL A 164 -2.38 17.01 -14.71
#